data_ec0d6a24a7e2e73062f90c76f7868fcc
#
_entry.id   ec0d6a24a7e2e73062f90c76f7868fcc
#
_cell.length_a   1.000
_cell.length_b   1.000
_cell.length_c   1.000
_cell.angle_alpha   90.00
_cell.angle_beta   90.00
_cell.angle_gamma   90.00
#
_symmetry.space_group_name_H-M   'P 1'
#
loop_
_entity.id
_entity.type
_entity.pdbx_description
1 polymer ?
#
loop_
_entity_poly.entity_id
_entity_poly.type
_entity_poly.pdbx_seq_one_letter_code
_entity_poly.pdbx_strand_id
1 'polypeptide(L)'
;MKPYALIRSVLLGNRSWEQFAILLARVSLGVFFAISGGNKLFVPSRTRQMYETLAAGGIPFPHFMTYFVSSVEFISGCLLVIGLLTSLCCVALIIQMIVAITTVQLATIPKGLSFLNWLDDLLYLPETMYIIILIWLICSGPGRVSVDSRIARAFGYQDG
;
A
#
# COMPACT_ATOMS: atom_id res chain seq x y z
N MET A 1 -34.98 16.40 11.05
CA MET A 1 -33.84 16.47 10.11
C MET A 1 -34.36 16.92 8.76
N LYS A 2 -33.78 17.96 8.15
CA LYS A 2 -34.24 18.47 6.85
C LYS A 2 -33.91 17.41 5.76
N PRO A 3 -34.89 17.03 4.89
CA PRO A 3 -34.69 15.97 3.89
C PRO A 3 -33.48 16.19 2.97
N TYR A 4 -33.11 17.44 2.73
CA TYR A 4 -31.91 17.79 1.93
C TYR A 4 -30.58 17.37 2.56
N ALA A 5 -30.49 17.28 3.90
CA ALA A 5 -29.28 16.86 4.58
C ALA A 5 -28.99 15.37 4.34
N LEU A 6 -30.04 14.55 4.29
CA LEU A 6 -29.94 13.13 4.01
C LEU A 6 -29.57 12.89 2.54
N ILE A 7 -30.21 13.59 1.61
CA ILE A 7 -29.90 13.51 0.18
C ILE A 7 -28.45 13.96 -0.07
N ARG A 8 -28.02 15.07 0.55
CA ARG A 8 -26.65 15.57 0.43
C ARG A 8 -25.64 14.57 0.97
N SER A 9 -25.87 13.95 2.12
CA SER A 9 -24.94 12.98 2.69
C SER A 9 -24.84 11.69 1.88
N VAL A 10 -25.93 11.27 1.23
CA VAL A 10 -25.96 10.08 0.36
C VAL A 10 -25.26 10.37 -0.98
N LEU A 11 -25.49 11.54 -1.58
CA LEU A 11 -24.95 11.87 -2.91
C LEU A 11 -23.51 12.41 -2.87
N LEU A 12 -23.12 13.17 -1.84
CA LEU A 12 -21.82 13.84 -1.74
C LEU A 12 -20.91 13.26 -0.67
N GLY A 13 -21.35 12.22 0.05
CA GLY A 13 -20.62 11.66 1.17
C GLY A 13 -20.61 12.59 2.40
N ASN A 14 -20.00 12.13 3.47
CA ASN A 14 -19.82 12.90 4.69
C ASN A 14 -18.32 13.02 5.01
N ARG A 15 -17.81 14.21 5.19
CA ARG A 15 -16.40 14.49 5.52
C ARG A 15 -15.88 13.71 6.75
N SER A 16 -16.76 13.38 7.68
CA SER A 16 -16.38 12.54 8.84
C SER A 16 -16.12 11.09 8.43
N TRP A 17 -16.88 10.56 7.47
CA TRP A 17 -16.69 9.21 6.92
C TRP A 17 -15.43 9.11 6.07
N GLU A 18 -15.07 10.19 5.37
CA GLU A 18 -13.82 10.28 4.61
C GLU A 18 -12.60 10.06 5.50
N GLN A 19 -12.53 10.75 6.64
CA GLN A 19 -11.43 10.59 7.60
C GLN A 19 -11.36 9.18 8.20
N PHE A 20 -12.52 8.56 8.43
CA PHE A 20 -12.58 7.17 8.87
C PHE A 20 -12.09 6.20 7.78
N ALA A 21 -12.48 6.42 6.52
CA ALA A 21 -12.04 5.59 5.40
C ALA A 21 -10.52 5.68 5.19
N ILE A 22 -9.93 6.89 5.28
CA ILE A 22 -8.49 7.09 5.21
C ILE A 22 -7.78 6.34 6.35
N LEU A 23 -8.27 6.46 7.58
CA LEU A 23 -7.70 5.75 8.73
C LEU A 23 -7.77 4.24 8.54
N LEU A 24 -8.94 3.73 8.14
CA LEU A 24 -9.16 2.29 7.92
C LEU A 24 -8.23 1.74 6.83
N ALA A 25 -8.17 2.38 5.67
CA ALA A 25 -7.30 1.95 4.57
C ALA A 25 -5.82 1.98 4.98
N ARG A 26 -5.38 3.06 5.62
CA ARG A 26 -4.00 3.23 6.07
C ARG A 26 -3.60 2.17 7.10
N VAL A 27 -4.42 1.96 8.13
CA VAL A 27 -4.13 0.97 9.18
C VAL A 27 -4.20 -0.45 8.61
N SER A 28 -5.20 -0.77 7.79
CA SER A 28 -5.31 -2.10 7.17
C SER A 28 -4.12 -2.44 6.29
N LEU A 29 -3.72 -1.54 5.39
CA LEU A 29 -2.52 -1.74 4.56
C LEU A 29 -1.25 -1.76 5.41
N GLY A 30 -1.14 -0.88 6.39
CA GLY A 30 0.01 -0.86 7.31
C GLY A 30 0.19 -2.17 8.05
N VAL A 31 -0.88 -2.72 8.63
CA VAL A 31 -0.87 -4.03 9.30
C VAL A 31 -0.53 -5.14 8.33
N PHE A 32 -1.13 -5.14 7.13
CA PHE A 32 -0.85 -6.14 6.10
C PHE A 32 0.65 -6.16 5.74
N PHE A 33 1.24 -5.00 5.40
CA PHE A 33 2.65 -4.91 5.01
C PHE A 33 3.59 -5.19 6.19
N ALA A 34 3.25 -4.77 7.41
CA ALA A 34 4.03 -5.10 8.60
C ALA A 34 4.07 -6.62 8.86
N ILE A 35 2.94 -7.31 8.76
CA ILE A 35 2.88 -8.77 8.93
C ILE A 35 3.60 -9.47 7.77
N SER A 36 3.37 -9.06 6.53
CA SER A 36 3.98 -9.65 5.34
C SER A 36 5.51 -9.50 5.36
N GLY A 37 6.01 -8.28 5.57
CA GLY A 37 7.44 -8.01 5.68
C GLY A 37 8.07 -8.70 6.89
N GLY A 38 7.41 -8.67 8.05
CA GLY A 38 7.86 -9.37 9.25
C GLY A 38 7.97 -10.87 9.06
N ASN A 39 7.01 -11.50 8.41
CA ASN A 39 7.08 -12.93 8.09
C ASN A 39 8.26 -13.26 7.18
N LYS A 40 8.55 -12.41 6.18
CA LYS A 40 9.70 -12.59 5.27
C LYS A 40 11.04 -12.38 5.97
N LEU A 41 11.09 -11.61 7.07
CA LEU A 41 12.30 -11.37 7.86
C LEU A 41 12.56 -12.43 8.92
N PHE A 42 11.51 -12.85 9.65
CA PHE A 42 11.65 -13.62 10.89
C PHE A 42 11.21 -15.08 10.77
N VAL A 43 10.52 -15.46 9.70
CA VAL A 43 10.08 -16.85 9.47
C VAL A 43 10.94 -17.49 8.37
N PRO A 44 11.85 -18.42 8.70
CA PRO A 44 12.84 -18.97 7.76
C PRO A 44 12.25 -19.52 6.46
N SER A 45 11.09 -20.19 6.53
CA SER A 45 10.40 -20.71 5.34
C SER A 45 9.94 -19.60 4.39
N ARG A 46 9.47 -18.46 4.92
CA ARG A 46 9.03 -17.30 4.15
C ARG A 46 10.21 -16.52 3.59
N THR A 47 11.30 -16.39 4.36
CA THR A 47 12.55 -15.79 3.91
C THR A 47 13.12 -16.56 2.70
N ARG A 48 13.15 -17.90 2.81
CA ARG A 48 13.59 -18.77 1.73
C ARG A 48 12.69 -18.66 0.49
N GLN A 49 11.38 -18.68 0.65
CA GLN A 49 10.43 -18.48 -0.44
C GLN A 49 10.67 -17.13 -1.17
N MET A 50 10.88 -16.04 -0.42
CA MET A 50 11.17 -14.72 -0.99
C MET A 50 12.50 -14.73 -1.77
N TYR A 51 13.55 -15.36 -1.21
CA TYR A 51 14.83 -15.53 -1.90
C TYR A 51 14.67 -16.28 -3.22
N GLU A 52 13.97 -17.41 -3.21
CA GLU A 52 13.73 -18.24 -4.41
C GLU A 52 12.95 -17.44 -5.47
N THR A 53 11.95 -16.65 -5.04
CA THR A 53 11.17 -15.77 -5.93
C THR A 53 12.03 -14.70 -6.58
N LEU A 54 12.89 -14.02 -5.83
CA LEU A 54 13.78 -12.97 -6.35
C LEU A 54 14.85 -13.57 -7.28
N ALA A 55 15.40 -14.72 -6.94
CA ALA A 55 16.38 -15.42 -7.76
C ALA A 55 15.76 -15.87 -9.10
N ALA A 56 14.55 -16.44 -9.07
CA ALA A 56 13.81 -16.84 -10.27
C ALA A 56 13.41 -15.64 -11.15
N GLY A 57 13.10 -14.48 -10.52
CA GLY A 57 12.81 -13.22 -11.22
C GLY A 57 14.05 -12.52 -11.79
N GLY A 58 15.26 -13.10 -11.63
CA GLY A 58 16.51 -12.52 -12.15
C GLY A 58 16.99 -11.25 -11.43
N ILE A 59 16.51 -11.02 -10.20
CA ILE A 59 16.92 -9.86 -9.40
C ILE A 59 18.39 -10.02 -8.97
N PRO A 60 19.27 -9.02 -9.20
CA PRO A 60 20.66 -9.09 -8.79
C PRO A 60 20.78 -9.13 -7.26
N PHE A 61 21.77 -9.84 -6.76
CA PHE A 61 22.05 -9.99 -5.33
C PHE A 61 20.83 -10.47 -4.51
N PRO A 62 20.18 -11.60 -4.87
CA PRO A 62 18.87 -11.99 -4.32
C PRO A 62 18.90 -12.17 -2.80
N HIS A 63 20.03 -12.59 -2.22
CA HIS A 63 20.18 -12.72 -0.77
C HIS A 63 20.08 -11.36 -0.06
N PHE A 64 20.80 -10.36 -0.54
CA PHE A 64 20.71 -9.00 0.01
C PHE A 64 19.33 -8.40 -0.22
N MET A 65 18.80 -8.54 -1.44
CA MET A 65 17.49 -7.99 -1.79
C MET A 65 16.34 -8.61 -0.99
N THR A 66 16.43 -9.88 -0.61
CA THR A 66 15.44 -10.53 0.26
C THR A 66 15.29 -9.75 1.57
N TYR A 67 16.39 -9.48 2.26
CA TYR A 67 16.33 -8.74 3.52
C TYR A 67 16.01 -7.26 3.33
N PHE A 68 16.58 -6.63 2.32
CA PHE A 68 16.36 -5.21 2.03
C PHE A 68 14.86 -4.93 1.75
N VAL A 69 14.28 -5.63 0.77
CA VAL A 69 12.87 -5.46 0.38
C VAL A 69 11.94 -5.78 1.54
N SER A 70 12.19 -6.89 2.25
CA SER A 70 11.37 -7.28 3.40
C SER A 70 11.46 -6.28 4.56
N SER A 71 12.64 -5.68 4.78
CA SER A 71 12.82 -4.62 5.79
C SER A 71 12.08 -3.35 5.43
N VAL A 72 12.16 -2.90 4.18
CA VAL A 72 11.40 -1.74 3.70
C VAL A 72 9.90 -1.98 3.83
N GLU A 73 9.42 -3.16 3.48
CA GLU A 73 8.01 -3.54 3.61
C GLU A 73 7.56 -3.53 5.07
N PHE A 74 8.33 -4.12 5.97
CA PHE A 74 8.05 -4.17 7.40
C PHE A 74 8.03 -2.78 8.04
N ILE A 75 9.09 -1.99 7.82
CA ILE A 75 9.23 -0.65 8.39
C ILE A 75 8.14 0.27 7.85
N SER A 76 7.93 0.30 6.53
CA SER A 76 6.88 1.11 5.92
C SER A 76 5.49 0.72 6.42
N GLY A 77 5.23 -0.57 6.61
CA GLY A 77 3.99 -1.07 7.20
C GLY A 77 3.77 -0.54 8.62
N CYS A 78 4.77 -0.67 9.49
CA CYS A 78 4.70 -0.15 10.86
C CYS A 78 4.50 1.38 10.90
N LEU A 79 5.22 2.12 10.06
CA LEU A 79 5.10 3.58 9.97
C LEU A 79 3.72 4.01 9.43
N LEU A 80 3.14 3.28 8.47
CA LEU A 80 1.79 3.50 7.99
C LEU A 80 0.74 3.32 9.09
N VAL A 81 0.87 2.30 9.95
CA VAL A 81 -0.07 2.09 11.06
C VAL A 81 -0.16 3.32 11.94
N ILE A 82 0.98 3.88 12.37
CA ILE A 82 1.01 5.08 13.21
C ILE A 82 0.80 6.38 12.43
N GLY A 83 0.90 6.35 11.10
CA GLY A 83 0.77 7.51 10.22
C GLY A 83 1.95 8.46 10.32
N LEU A 84 3.16 7.93 10.28
CA LEU A 84 4.41 8.69 10.24
C LEU A 84 5.07 8.50 8.88
N LEU A 85 5.48 9.60 8.25
CA LEU A 85 6.05 9.63 6.90
C LEU A 85 5.16 8.91 5.87
N THR A 86 3.84 9.07 6.01
CA THR A 86 2.83 8.31 5.26
C THR A 86 3.09 8.32 3.76
N SER A 87 3.31 9.49 3.16
CA SER A 87 3.53 9.61 1.71
C SER A 87 4.82 8.91 1.26
N LEU A 88 5.89 9.01 2.05
CA LEU A 88 7.17 8.35 1.74
C LEU A 88 7.03 6.82 1.79
N CYS A 89 6.36 6.30 2.83
CA CYS A 89 6.07 4.88 2.96
C CYS A 89 5.22 4.37 1.79
N CYS A 90 4.18 5.12 1.40
CA CYS A 90 3.36 4.77 0.24
C CYS A 90 4.19 4.70 -1.04
N VAL A 91 5.05 5.68 -1.30
CA VAL A 91 5.94 5.68 -2.48
C VAL A 91 6.87 4.46 -2.47
N ALA A 92 7.50 4.16 -1.34
CA ALA A 92 8.39 3.00 -1.22
C ALA A 92 7.66 1.68 -1.50
N LEU A 93 6.45 1.51 -0.96
CA LEU A 93 5.62 0.33 -1.18
C LEU A 93 5.11 0.25 -2.64
N ILE A 94 4.74 1.37 -3.27
CA ILE A 94 4.35 1.41 -4.69
C ILE A 94 5.51 0.91 -5.57
N ILE A 95 6.73 1.41 -5.33
CA ILE A 95 7.91 0.96 -6.08
C ILE A 95 8.10 -0.56 -5.93
N GLN A 96 7.95 -1.11 -4.72
CA GLN A 96 8.05 -2.55 -4.49
C GLN A 96 6.97 -3.34 -5.24
N MET A 97 5.73 -2.86 -5.22
CA MET A 97 4.62 -3.52 -5.94
C MET A 97 4.82 -3.48 -7.47
N ILE A 98 5.32 -2.36 -8.01
CA ILE A 98 5.67 -2.26 -9.44
C ILE A 98 6.76 -3.27 -9.79
N VAL A 99 7.82 -3.36 -8.99
CA VAL A 99 8.89 -4.35 -9.21
C VAL A 99 8.33 -5.77 -9.13
N ALA A 100 7.49 -6.10 -8.14
CA ALA A 100 6.87 -7.42 -8.01
C ALA A 100 6.02 -7.77 -9.23
N ILE A 101 5.19 -6.84 -9.72
CA ILE A 101 4.39 -7.04 -10.94
C ILE A 101 5.30 -7.31 -12.13
N THR A 102 6.29 -6.45 -12.37
CA THR A 102 7.12 -6.52 -13.59
C THR A 102 8.06 -7.70 -13.62
N THR A 103 8.56 -8.15 -12.48
CA THR A 103 9.55 -9.25 -12.40
C THR A 103 8.93 -10.63 -12.21
N VAL A 104 7.79 -10.71 -11.53
CA VAL A 104 7.20 -11.98 -11.13
C VAL A 104 5.78 -12.15 -11.69
N GLN A 105 4.90 -11.21 -11.42
CA GLN A 105 3.46 -11.40 -11.65
C GLN A 105 3.09 -11.34 -13.15
N LEU A 106 3.72 -10.50 -13.95
CA LEU A 106 3.45 -10.46 -15.40
C LEU A 106 3.75 -11.78 -16.10
N ALA A 107 4.66 -12.59 -15.57
CA ALA A 107 4.96 -13.92 -16.10
C ALA A 107 3.84 -14.94 -15.83
N THR A 108 2.97 -14.69 -14.85
CA THR A 108 1.83 -15.56 -14.51
C THR A 108 0.61 -15.30 -15.39
N ILE A 109 0.52 -14.12 -16.02
CA ILE A 109 -0.58 -13.79 -16.93
C ILE A 109 -0.42 -14.57 -18.22
N PRO A 110 -1.45 -15.31 -18.70
CA PRO A 110 -1.38 -16.09 -19.92
C PRO A 110 -1.08 -15.21 -21.16
N LYS A 111 -0.23 -15.72 -22.04
CA LYS A 111 0.12 -15.01 -23.29
C LYS A 111 -0.98 -15.20 -24.35
N GLY A 112 -1.20 -14.19 -25.18
CA GLY A 112 -2.16 -14.27 -26.30
C GLY A 112 -3.59 -13.88 -25.95
N LEU A 113 -3.82 -13.30 -24.76
CA LEU A 113 -5.11 -12.75 -24.36
C LEU A 113 -5.48 -11.51 -25.19
N SER A 114 -6.79 -11.26 -25.32
CA SER A 114 -7.27 -9.95 -25.79
C SER A 114 -6.91 -8.87 -24.75
N PHE A 115 -6.83 -7.61 -25.18
CA PHE A 115 -6.50 -6.50 -24.28
C PHE A 115 -7.40 -6.43 -23.03
N LEU A 116 -8.69 -6.70 -23.19
CA LEU A 116 -9.64 -6.67 -22.07
C LEU A 116 -9.38 -7.79 -21.06
N ASN A 117 -9.11 -9.00 -21.53
CA ASN A 117 -8.81 -10.14 -20.65
C ASN A 117 -7.45 -9.95 -19.96
N TRP A 118 -6.46 -9.42 -20.65
CA TRP A 118 -5.17 -9.08 -20.06
C TRP A 118 -5.29 -7.99 -18.99
N LEU A 119 -6.13 -6.97 -19.23
CA LEU A 119 -6.40 -5.91 -18.26
C LEU A 119 -7.14 -6.46 -17.04
N ASP A 120 -8.09 -7.38 -17.24
CA ASP A 120 -8.81 -8.05 -16.16
C ASP A 120 -7.85 -8.81 -15.25
N ASP A 121 -6.99 -9.67 -15.85
CA ASP A 121 -5.97 -10.41 -15.09
C ASP A 121 -5.00 -9.49 -14.35
N LEU A 122 -4.57 -8.38 -14.97
CA LEU A 122 -3.70 -7.39 -14.33
C LEU A 122 -4.38 -6.71 -13.13
N LEU A 123 -5.64 -6.35 -13.26
CA LEU A 123 -6.42 -5.72 -12.18
C LEU A 123 -6.76 -6.72 -11.08
N TYR A 124 -6.80 -8.02 -11.38
CA TYR A 124 -7.02 -9.06 -10.40
C TYR A 124 -5.80 -9.32 -9.51
N LEU A 125 -4.61 -8.83 -9.90
CA LEU A 125 -3.42 -8.92 -9.05
C LEU A 125 -3.60 -8.06 -7.79
N PRO A 126 -3.36 -8.60 -6.59
CA PRO A 126 -3.48 -7.84 -5.35
C PRO A 126 -2.51 -6.65 -5.32
N GLU A 127 -1.34 -6.76 -5.92
CA GLU A 127 -0.35 -5.69 -6.03
C GLU A 127 -0.91 -4.46 -6.76
N THR A 128 -1.72 -4.66 -7.80
CA THR A 128 -2.36 -3.57 -8.54
C THR A 128 -3.35 -2.82 -7.64
N MET A 129 -4.17 -3.55 -6.87
CA MET A 129 -5.09 -2.93 -5.91
C MET A 129 -4.35 -2.18 -4.80
N TYR A 130 -3.24 -2.72 -4.30
CA TYR A 130 -2.41 -2.01 -3.30
C TYR A 130 -1.85 -0.71 -3.87
N ILE A 131 -1.36 -0.69 -5.10
CA ILE A 131 -0.87 0.52 -5.75
C ILE A 131 -1.97 1.58 -5.81
N ILE A 132 -3.17 1.22 -6.24
CA ILE A 132 -4.31 2.16 -6.35
C ILE A 132 -4.64 2.77 -4.99
N ILE A 133 -4.74 1.95 -3.94
CA ILE A 133 -5.06 2.43 -2.59
C ILE A 133 -3.92 3.28 -2.02
N LEU A 134 -2.65 2.91 -2.27
CA LEU A 134 -1.48 3.69 -1.83
C LEU A 134 -1.41 5.05 -2.53
N ILE A 135 -1.71 5.14 -3.84
CA ILE A 135 -1.84 6.40 -4.57
C ILE A 135 -2.96 7.25 -3.97
N TRP A 136 -4.11 6.64 -3.72
CA TRP A 136 -5.23 7.33 -3.09
C TRP A 136 -4.84 7.88 -1.70
N LEU A 137 -4.09 7.12 -0.88
CA LEU A 137 -3.59 7.59 0.41
C LEU A 137 -2.61 8.76 0.28
N ILE A 138 -1.76 8.78 -0.76
CA ILE A 138 -0.88 9.93 -1.04
C ILE A 138 -1.71 11.18 -1.33
N CYS A 139 -2.73 11.05 -2.19
CA CYS A 139 -3.59 12.17 -2.60
C CYS A 139 -4.50 12.66 -1.46
N SER A 140 -5.01 11.74 -0.63
CA SER A 140 -5.90 12.07 0.49
C SER A 140 -5.15 12.57 1.74
N GLY A 141 -3.84 12.34 1.77
CA GLY A 141 -2.99 12.64 2.92
C GLY A 141 -3.10 11.64 4.08
N PRO A 142 -2.35 11.88 5.17
CA PRO A 142 -2.22 10.95 6.30
C PRO A 142 -3.47 10.81 7.16
N GLY A 143 -4.46 11.68 6.98
CA GLY A 143 -5.66 11.76 7.81
C GLY A 143 -5.43 12.44 9.17
N ARG A 144 -6.52 12.88 9.79
CA ARG A 144 -6.47 13.65 11.07
C ARG A 144 -5.87 12.85 12.24
N VAL A 145 -6.07 11.54 12.24
CA VAL A 145 -5.56 10.62 13.27
C VAL A 145 -4.22 10.03 12.79
N SER A 146 -3.19 10.86 12.70
CA SER A 146 -1.84 10.47 12.28
C SER A 146 -0.78 11.26 13.04
N VAL A 147 0.44 10.72 13.12
CA VAL A 147 1.59 11.44 13.67
C VAL A 147 1.96 12.60 12.76
N ASP A 148 1.92 12.40 11.43
CA ASP A 148 2.19 13.45 10.45
C ASP A 148 1.30 14.68 10.65
N SER A 149 -0.01 14.49 10.88
CA SER A 149 -0.94 15.59 11.11
C SER A 149 -0.72 16.30 12.45
N ARG A 150 -0.21 15.60 13.47
CA ARG A 150 0.17 16.22 14.74
C ARG A 150 1.42 17.07 14.59
N ILE A 151 2.41 16.56 13.87
CA ILE A 151 3.64 17.31 13.56
C ILE A 151 3.31 18.55 12.74
N ALA A 152 2.52 18.43 11.65
CA ALA A 152 2.13 19.55 10.80
C ALA A 152 1.44 20.66 11.62
N ARG A 153 0.53 20.30 12.51
CA ARG A 153 -0.14 21.27 13.41
C ARG A 153 0.83 21.93 14.39
N ALA A 154 1.83 21.22 14.90
CA ALA A 154 2.86 21.80 15.77
C ALA A 154 3.72 22.86 15.05
N PHE A 155 3.89 22.73 13.73
CA PHE A 155 4.57 23.70 12.87
C PHE A 155 3.63 24.78 12.30
N GLY A 156 2.38 24.87 12.78
CA GLY A 156 1.42 25.94 12.39
C GLY A 156 0.70 25.69 11.05
N TYR A 157 0.85 24.52 10.45
CA TYR A 157 0.04 24.12 9.30
C TYR A 157 -1.37 23.76 9.79
N GLN A 158 -2.36 24.57 9.40
CA GLN A 158 -3.77 24.25 9.61
C GLN A 158 -4.30 23.52 8.38
N ASP A 159 -4.88 22.34 8.61
CA ASP A 159 -5.62 21.61 7.58
C ASP A 159 -6.78 22.48 7.08
N GLY A 160 -6.75 22.88 5.80
CA GLY A 160 -7.81 23.63 5.13
C GLY A 160 -9.10 22.79 4.96
#